data_8903a58f2c32c1d107226cd3ad237a4c
#
_entry.id   8903a58f2c32c1d107226cd3ad237a4c
#
_cell.length_a   1.000
_cell.length_b   1.000
_cell.length_c   1.000
_cell.angle_alpha   90.00
_cell.angle_beta   90.00
_cell.angle_gamma   90.00
#
_symmetry.space_group_name_H-M   'P 1'
#
loop_
_entity.id
_entity.type
_entity.pdbx_description
1 polymer ?
#
loop_
_entity_poly.entity_id
_entity_poly.type
_entity_poly.pdbx_seq_one_letter_code
_entity_poly.pdbx_strand_id
1 'polypeptide(L)'
;MKKTIGIWTLVAFVGGLGCGAWGAASAGELVLAARGRPAAYTIVRPAQASASEVYAVEELRDGLARATGVTLPITADDRPLPDKAIVVGAAACARAAAFAPDLAARLGEDGFRLEVRGTRLFVYGSAARGALYGVYALLEGHAGCRWYASWHARCPPRAQVAVPDDLAETQVPAFAMREPYWYDVLEHPAFAARLRVNSRSWRTMDARYGGNPFRFGGGLGSCHTFNALVPPDEFFDAHPEYFSFEDGRRVKYPSQLCLTNPDVLRIVTERVLARIRKDPGAKFYGVSQNDWLHYCRCDACRAVDEEEGSHAGTMVRFVNAVAEAVEKEFPDALIETLAYQYTRKPPKKTRLRHNVVPCLCTIECDFARPLDASAYPENVSFRDDIAGWSRMTDQLYVWDYTTDFPNYALPFANVLALQGNLKFFRAHGVREIFAQGAYQGRHGDFAELKAWLLAKWMWNPDLPPGPLLDDFFSGYY
;
A
#
# COMPACT_ATOMS: atom_id res chain seq x y z
N MET A 1 41.67 -9.65 53.68
CA MET A 1 41.24 -8.61 54.63
C MET A 1 39.81 -8.25 54.32
N LYS A 2 39.00 -8.21 55.36
CA LYS A 2 37.55 -8.34 55.49
C LYS A 2 36.70 -7.53 54.49
N LYS A 3 35.74 -8.22 53.82
CA LYS A 3 34.58 -7.66 53.12
C LYS A 3 33.48 -7.35 54.13
N THR A 4 32.92 -6.16 54.05
CA THR A 4 31.75 -5.77 54.83
C THR A 4 30.54 -5.71 53.86
N ILE A 5 29.56 -6.56 54.16
CA ILE A 5 28.27 -6.62 53.41
C ILE A 5 27.31 -5.68 54.15
N GLY A 6 26.82 -4.67 53.48
CA GLY A 6 25.79 -3.77 53.97
C GLY A 6 24.39 -4.28 53.61
N ILE A 7 23.61 -4.64 54.62
CA ILE A 7 22.19 -5.01 54.52
C ILE A 7 21.38 -3.73 54.55
N TRP A 8 20.57 -3.49 53.47
CA TRP A 8 19.56 -2.43 53.47
C TRP A 8 18.19 -2.98 53.82
N THR A 9 17.71 -2.52 54.97
CA THR A 9 16.40 -2.85 55.53
C THR A 9 15.30 -2.11 54.75
N LEU A 10 14.34 -2.87 54.21
CA LEU A 10 13.14 -2.32 53.55
C LEU A 10 12.13 -1.93 54.66
N VAL A 11 11.84 -0.65 54.78
CA VAL A 11 10.74 -0.14 55.65
C VAL A 11 9.49 -0.05 54.76
N ALA A 12 8.50 -0.89 55.02
CA ALA A 12 7.18 -0.82 54.42
C ALA A 12 6.35 0.26 55.12
N PHE A 13 6.00 1.30 54.41
CA PHE A 13 4.99 2.28 54.81
C PHE A 13 3.62 1.81 54.32
N VAL A 14 2.78 1.36 55.23
CA VAL A 14 1.35 1.12 55.00
C VAL A 14 0.63 2.46 55.24
N GLY A 15 0.41 3.19 54.13
CA GLY A 15 -0.47 4.35 54.13
C GLY A 15 -1.79 3.98 53.45
N GLY A 16 -2.81 3.68 54.23
CA GLY A 16 -4.17 3.52 53.71
C GLY A 16 -4.72 4.86 53.24
N LEU A 17 -4.87 5.01 51.91
CA LEU A 17 -5.72 6.01 51.31
C LEU A 17 -6.81 5.27 50.52
N GLY A 18 -8.03 5.40 51.02
CA GLY A 18 -9.22 4.90 50.35
C GLY A 18 -9.35 5.51 48.94
N CYS A 19 -8.98 4.73 47.94
CA CYS A 19 -9.36 5.00 46.56
C CYS A 19 -10.86 4.68 46.45
N GLY A 20 -11.67 5.73 46.42
CA GLY A 20 -13.01 5.65 45.91
C GLY A 20 -12.95 5.07 44.52
N ALA A 21 -13.49 3.89 44.31
CA ALA A 21 -13.71 3.32 43.02
C ALA A 21 -14.64 4.27 42.27
N TRP A 22 -14.08 5.08 41.40
CA TRP A 22 -14.83 5.67 40.31
C TRP A 22 -15.19 4.47 39.41
N GLY A 23 -16.41 3.97 39.57
CA GLY A 23 -16.99 3.02 38.66
C GLY A 23 -16.96 3.68 37.27
N ALA A 24 -16.11 3.17 36.36
CA ALA A 24 -16.28 3.41 34.97
C ALA A 24 -17.71 2.98 34.67
N ALA A 25 -18.59 3.92 34.32
CA ALA A 25 -19.89 3.60 33.78
C ALA A 25 -19.63 2.65 32.61
N SER A 26 -20.24 1.46 32.63
CA SER A 26 -20.17 0.57 31.47
C SER A 26 -20.71 1.38 30.30
N ALA A 27 -19.90 1.64 29.28
CA ALA A 27 -20.35 2.26 28.05
C ALA A 27 -21.58 1.45 27.58
N GLY A 28 -22.66 2.15 27.24
CA GLY A 28 -23.84 1.52 26.67
C GLY A 28 -23.47 0.93 25.30
N GLU A 29 -24.30 0.07 24.76
CA GLU A 29 -24.09 -0.53 23.45
C GLU A 29 -25.25 -0.21 22.51
N LEU A 30 -24.93 0.13 21.25
CA LEU A 30 -25.90 0.13 20.17
C LEU A 30 -25.95 -1.26 19.54
N VAL A 31 -27.04 -1.99 19.78
CA VAL A 31 -27.28 -3.31 19.16
C VAL A 31 -27.79 -3.10 17.74
N LEU A 32 -26.92 -3.30 16.74
CA LEU A 32 -27.20 -3.09 15.32
C LEU A 32 -28.09 -4.20 14.74
N ALA A 33 -27.84 -5.45 15.14
CA ALA A 33 -28.65 -6.62 14.76
C ALA A 33 -28.58 -7.68 15.86
N ALA A 34 -29.69 -8.36 16.16
CA ALA A 34 -29.76 -9.43 17.15
C ALA A 34 -30.57 -10.62 16.63
N ARG A 35 -30.01 -11.83 16.79
CA ARG A 35 -30.62 -13.07 16.33
C ARG A 35 -32.02 -13.26 16.90
N GLY A 36 -32.99 -13.64 16.04
CA GLY A 36 -34.37 -13.85 16.43
C GLY A 36 -35.15 -12.56 16.77
N ARG A 37 -34.58 -11.39 16.50
CA ARG A 37 -35.27 -10.10 16.64
C ARG A 37 -35.52 -9.48 15.26
N PRO A 38 -36.57 -8.68 15.09
CA PRO A 38 -36.78 -7.88 13.89
C PRO A 38 -35.62 -6.92 13.63
N ALA A 39 -35.42 -6.55 12.36
CA ALA A 39 -34.46 -5.50 11.98
C ALA A 39 -34.86 -4.17 12.65
N ALA A 40 -33.99 -3.68 13.56
CA ALA A 40 -34.21 -2.44 14.27
C ALA A 40 -33.50 -1.24 13.60
N TYR A 41 -32.45 -1.49 12.83
CA TYR A 41 -31.65 -0.48 12.11
C TYR A 41 -31.97 -0.53 10.61
N THR A 42 -31.78 0.63 9.97
CA THR A 42 -31.76 0.78 8.51
C THR A 42 -30.38 1.23 8.08
N ILE A 43 -29.81 0.63 7.02
CA ILE A 43 -28.58 1.09 6.39
C ILE A 43 -28.95 2.22 5.42
N VAL A 44 -28.28 3.36 5.54
CA VAL A 44 -28.53 4.56 4.72
C VAL A 44 -27.27 4.87 3.89
N ARG A 45 -27.45 5.00 2.58
CA ARG A 45 -26.38 5.40 1.64
C ARG A 45 -26.71 6.73 0.96
N PRO A 46 -25.76 7.40 0.30
CA PRO A 46 -26.06 8.55 -0.54
C PRO A 46 -27.09 8.20 -1.64
N ALA A 47 -27.99 9.12 -1.96
CA ALA A 47 -28.92 8.95 -3.08
C ALA A 47 -28.16 8.79 -4.41
N GLN A 48 -27.07 9.56 -4.56
CA GLN A 48 -26.10 9.45 -5.65
C GLN A 48 -24.85 8.69 -5.18
N ALA A 49 -25.03 7.46 -4.72
CA ALA A 49 -23.92 6.63 -4.26
C ALA A 49 -23.05 6.18 -5.42
N SER A 50 -21.73 6.16 -5.20
CA SER A 50 -20.78 5.51 -6.09
C SER A 50 -21.01 3.99 -6.14
N ALA A 51 -20.42 3.31 -7.14
CA ALA A 51 -20.44 1.85 -7.20
C ALA A 51 -19.82 1.21 -5.93
N SER A 52 -18.78 1.82 -5.37
CA SER A 52 -18.13 1.37 -4.13
C SER A 52 -19.03 1.55 -2.90
N GLU A 53 -19.73 2.68 -2.78
CA GLU A 53 -20.68 2.90 -1.68
C GLU A 53 -21.90 1.97 -1.76
N VAL A 54 -22.41 1.70 -2.97
CA VAL A 54 -23.48 0.69 -3.17
C VAL A 54 -22.99 -0.68 -2.71
N TYR A 55 -21.82 -1.10 -3.14
CA TYR A 55 -21.22 -2.37 -2.74
C TYR A 55 -20.94 -2.43 -1.23
N ALA A 56 -20.49 -1.33 -0.62
CA ALA A 56 -20.23 -1.25 0.81
C ALA A 56 -21.47 -1.54 1.65
N VAL A 57 -22.63 -0.96 1.32
CA VAL A 57 -23.86 -1.20 2.09
C VAL A 57 -24.43 -2.61 1.86
N GLU A 58 -24.19 -3.21 0.70
CA GLU A 58 -24.52 -4.62 0.43
C GLU A 58 -23.63 -5.56 1.26
N GLU A 59 -22.31 -5.36 1.28
CA GLU A 59 -21.36 -6.13 2.12
C GLU A 59 -21.70 -5.99 3.62
N LEU A 60 -22.11 -4.81 4.07
CA LEU A 60 -22.53 -4.58 5.44
C LEU A 60 -23.81 -5.38 5.78
N ARG A 61 -24.84 -5.26 4.94
CA ARG A 61 -26.10 -6.00 5.10
C ARG A 61 -25.83 -7.51 5.16
N ASP A 62 -25.06 -8.01 4.20
CA ASP A 62 -24.81 -9.45 4.05
C ASP A 62 -23.89 -9.98 5.16
N GLY A 63 -22.93 -9.18 5.64
CA GLY A 63 -22.09 -9.51 6.80
C GLY A 63 -22.90 -9.60 8.10
N LEU A 64 -23.76 -8.63 8.36
CA LEU A 64 -24.65 -8.64 9.52
C LEU A 64 -25.65 -9.81 9.45
N ALA A 65 -26.20 -10.08 8.27
CA ALA A 65 -27.09 -11.20 8.05
C ALA A 65 -26.41 -12.55 8.28
N ARG A 66 -25.17 -12.73 7.80
CA ARG A 66 -24.36 -13.95 8.09
C ARG A 66 -24.10 -14.12 9.58
N ALA A 67 -23.77 -13.02 10.29
CA ALA A 67 -23.46 -13.10 11.72
C ALA A 67 -24.71 -13.37 12.58
N THR A 68 -25.85 -12.75 12.29
CA THR A 68 -27.03 -12.74 13.19
C THR A 68 -28.29 -13.40 12.61
N GLY A 69 -28.33 -13.64 11.31
CA GLY A 69 -29.54 -14.05 10.60
C GLY A 69 -30.51 -12.90 10.32
N VAL A 70 -30.14 -11.65 10.64
CA VAL A 70 -31.02 -10.47 10.46
C VAL A 70 -30.58 -9.65 9.26
N THR A 71 -31.45 -9.52 8.25
CA THR A 71 -31.20 -8.69 7.08
C THR A 71 -31.73 -7.28 7.31
N LEU A 72 -30.85 -6.29 7.36
CA LEU A 72 -31.24 -4.89 7.53
C LEU A 72 -31.70 -4.30 6.19
N PRO A 73 -32.77 -3.46 6.19
CA PRO A 73 -33.17 -2.73 5.00
C PRO A 73 -32.15 -1.67 4.61
N ILE A 74 -32.01 -1.42 3.31
CA ILE A 74 -31.17 -0.35 2.74
C ILE A 74 -32.08 0.73 2.16
N THR A 75 -31.75 2.01 2.43
CA THR A 75 -32.44 3.16 1.85
C THR A 75 -31.44 4.23 1.40
N ALA A 76 -31.91 5.18 0.61
CA ALA A 76 -31.13 6.36 0.26
C ALA A 76 -31.44 7.54 1.19
N ASP A 77 -30.53 8.50 1.27
CA ASP A 77 -30.63 9.70 2.13
C ASP A 77 -31.45 10.86 1.54
N ASP A 78 -32.14 10.60 0.44
CA ASP A 78 -33.19 11.48 -0.13
C ASP A 78 -34.52 11.42 0.62
N ARG A 79 -34.61 10.58 1.66
CA ARG A 79 -35.79 10.39 2.55
C ARG A 79 -35.43 10.81 3.98
N PRO A 80 -36.44 11.07 4.85
CA PRO A 80 -36.15 11.31 6.26
C PRO A 80 -35.37 10.17 6.88
N LEU A 81 -34.29 10.54 7.59
CA LEU A 81 -33.42 9.57 8.22
C LEU A 81 -34.14 8.84 9.36
N PRO A 82 -34.08 7.51 9.41
CA PRO A 82 -34.57 6.76 10.56
C PRO A 82 -33.84 7.16 11.86
N ASP A 83 -34.53 7.01 12.99
CA ASP A 83 -33.95 7.25 14.31
C ASP A 83 -32.80 6.28 14.59
N LYS A 84 -32.96 5.02 14.16
CA LYS A 84 -31.89 4.00 14.21
C LYS A 84 -31.37 3.76 12.81
N ALA A 85 -30.20 4.31 12.51
CA ALA A 85 -29.57 4.22 11.20
C ALA A 85 -28.09 3.90 11.29
N ILE A 86 -27.61 3.13 10.31
CA ILE A 86 -26.19 3.01 9.97
C ILE A 86 -25.97 3.82 8.70
N VAL A 87 -25.39 5.00 8.83
CA VAL A 87 -25.20 5.96 7.73
C VAL A 87 -23.82 5.75 7.13
N VAL A 88 -23.76 5.38 5.86
CA VAL A 88 -22.51 5.02 5.15
C VAL A 88 -22.22 6.03 4.04
N GLY A 89 -20.95 6.46 3.95
CA GLY A 89 -20.47 7.40 2.94
C GLY A 89 -20.43 8.86 3.41
N ALA A 90 -19.40 9.60 3.00
CA ALA A 90 -19.17 10.97 3.47
C ALA A 90 -20.35 11.90 3.17
N ALA A 91 -20.95 11.81 1.98
CA ALA A 91 -22.07 12.67 1.60
C ALA A 91 -23.33 12.44 2.44
N ALA A 92 -23.70 11.19 2.69
CA ALA A 92 -24.84 10.84 3.55
C ALA A 92 -24.56 11.23 5.01
N CYS A 93 -23.36 10.96 5.50
CA CYS A 93 -22.95 11.36 6.84
C CYS A 93 -23.01 12.87 7.05
N ALA A 94 -22.51 13.65 6.09
CA ALA A 94 -22.50 15.13 6.18
C ALA A 94 -23.92 15.72 6.15
N ARG A 95 -24.88 15.10 5.45
CA ARG A 95 -26.29 15.50 5.50
C ARG A 95 -26.97 15.16 6.82
N ALA A 96 -26.53 14.08 7.46
CA ALA A 96 -27.14 13.57 8.69
C ALA A 96 -26.57 14.24 9.96
N ALA A 97 -25.32 14.70 9.94
CA ALA A 97 -24.63 15.27 11.09
C ALA A 97 -23.45 16.14 10.65
N ALA A 98 -23.12 17.17 11.45
CA ALA A 98 -21.91 17.96 11.22
C ALA A 98 -20.66 17.17 11.61
N PHE A 99 -19.70 17.06 10.71
CA PHE A 99 -18.35 16.54 10.96
C PHE A 99 -17.33 17.69 10.88
N ALA A 100 -16.13 17.44 11.44
CA ALA A 100 -15.06 18.42 11.35
C ALA A 100 -14.74 18.75 9.88
N PRO A 101 -14.64 20.06 9.50
CA PRO A 101 -14.47 20.43 8.09
C PRO A 101 -13.23 19.84 7.41
N ASP A 102 -12.17 19.58 8.19
CA ASP A 102 -10.91 18.99 7.73
C ASP A 102 -10.91 17.47 7.73
N LEU A 103 -11.97 16.81 8.21
CA LEU A 103 -12.00 15.34 8.36
C LEU A 103 -11.77 14.64 7.03
N ALA A 104 -12.44 15.07 5.96
CA ALA A 104 -12.28 14.48 4.63
C ALA A 104 -10.84 14.55 4.14
N ALA A 105 -10.18 15.70 4.30
CA ALA A 105 -8.77 15.88 3.91
C ALA A 105 -7.82 14.99 4.73
N ARG A 106 -8.06 14.85 6.03
CA ARG A 106 -7.25 13.96 6.90
C ARG A 106 -7.41 12.49 6.58
N LEU A 107 -8.60 12.07 6.18
CA LEU A 107 -8.88 10.68 5.81
C LEU A 107 -8.36 10.34 4.41
N GLY A 108 -8.33 11.30 3.49
CA GLY A 108 -8.01 11.05 2.09
C GLY A 108 -8.99 10.09 1.44
N GLU A 109 -8.52 9.35 0.44
CA GLU A 109 -9.38 8.44 -0.33
C GLU A 109 -9.64 7.09 0.36
N ASP A 110 -8.78 6.67 1.28
CA ASP A 110 -8.78 5.34 1.87
C ASP A 110 -9.15 5.31 3.36
N GLY A 111 -8.88 6.39 4.08
CA GLY A 111 -9.19 6.50 5.51
C GLY A 111 -10.70 6.57 5.77
N PHE A 112 -11.08 6.20 6.98
CA PHE A 112 -12.46 6.23 7.44
C PHE A 112 -12.58 6.61 8.92
N ARG A 113 -13.80 6.98 9.32
CA ARG A 113 -14.20 7.17 10.70
C ARG A 113 -15.47 6.39 10.99
N LEU A 114 -15.44 5.61 12.07
CA LEU A 114 -16.62 5.02 12.69
C LEU A 114 -17.00 5.86 13.90
N GLU A 115 -18.23 6.34 13.96
CA GLU A 115 -18.66 7.20 15.06
C GLU A 115 -20.12 6.98 15.40
N VAL A 116 -20.39 6.82 16.69
CA VAL A 116 -21.77 6.79 17.22
C VAL A 116 -22.17 8.19 17.68
N ARG A 117 -23.36 8.63 17.28
CA ARG A 117 -24.00 9.86 17.77
C ARG A 117 -25.46 9.57 18.08
N GLY A 118 -25.80 9.57 19.35
CA GLY A 118 -27.12 9.18 19.82
C GLY A 118 -27.43 7.74 19.44
N THR A 119 -28.49 7.52 18.65
CA THR A 119 -28.93 6.19 18.20
C THR A 119 -28.36 5.80 16.82
N ARG A 120 -27.49 6.58 16.23
CA ARG A 120 -26.99 6.38 14.86
C ARG A 120 -25.52 6.03 14.86
N LEU A 121 -25.15 5.08 14.01
CA LEU A 121 -23.77 4.79 13.66
C LEU A 121 -23.43 5.43 12.32
N PHE A 122 -22.31 6.14 12.24
CA PHE A 122 -21.77 6.75 11.05
C PHE A 122 -20.53 6.01 10.59
N VAL A 123 -20.50 5.62 9.30
CA VAL A 123 -19.32 5.10 8.59
C VAL A 123 -18.92 6.16 7.59
N TYR A 124 -18.12 7.13 8.05
CA TYR A 124 -17.67 8.26 7.25
C TYR A 124 -16.38 7.89 6.50
N GLY A 125 -16.39 7.99 5.18
CA GLY A 125 -15.25 7.73 4.30
C GLY A 125 -15.54 8.20 2.88
N SER A 126 -14.51 8.30 2.05
CA SER A 126 -14.66 8.74 0.66
C SER A 126 -15.57 7.81 -0.14
N ALA A 127 -16.16 8.34 -1.22
CA ALA A 127 -16.98 7.59 -2.15
C ALA A 127 -16.15 6.58 -2.97
N ALA A 128 -14.81 6.77 -3.07
CA ALA A 128 -13.94 5.87 -3.79
C ALA A 128 -13.70 4.56 -3.01
N ARG A 129 -13.17 4.65 -1.77
CA ARG A 129 -12.76 3.48 -0.98
C ARG A 129 -13.00 3.60 0.52
N GLY A 130 -12.92 4.80 1.09
CA GLY A 130 -12.98 5.00 2.53
C GLY A 130 -14.23 4.44 3.18
N ALA A 131 -15.43 4.63 2.56
CA ALA A 131 -16.67 4.08 3.05
C ALA A 131 -16.70 2.54 3.05
N LEU A 132 -16.21 1.91 1.97
CA LEU A 132 -16.07 0.46 1.85
C LEU A 132 -15.11 -0.12 2.90
N TYR A 133 -13.95 0.53 3.09
CA TYR A 133 -12.95 0.09 4.07
C TYR A 133 -13.45 0.27 5.51
N GLY A 134 -14.25 1.31 5.80
CA GLY A 134 -14.92 1.48 7.07
C GLY A 134 -15.93 0.37 7.35
N VAL A 135 -16.69 -0.06 6.34
CA VAL A 135 -17.60 -1.20 6.45
C VAL A 135 -16.82 -2.49 6.77
N TYR A 136 -15.71 -2.75 6.10
CA TYR A 136 -14.90 -3.93 6.41
C TYR A 136 -14.31 -3.86 7.82
N ALA A 137 -13.88 -2.69 8.29
CA ALA A 137 -13.42 -2.50 9.67
C ALA A 137 -14.53 -2.79 10.69
N LEU A 138 -15.75 -2.30 10.44
CA LEU A 138 -16.90 -2.57 11.29
C LEU A 138 -17.23 -4.08 11.35
N LEU A 139 -17.22 -4.76 10.21
CA LEU A 139 -17.47 -6.20 10.13
C LEU A 139 -16.36 -7.03 10.81
N GLU A 140 -15.09 -6.64 10.64
CA GLU A 140 -13.97 -7.30 11.31
C GLU A 140 -13.99 -7.09 12.83
N GLY A 141 -14.16 -5.84 13.27
CA GLY A 141 -14.07 -5.45 14.67
C GLY A 141 -15.27 -5.89 15.52
N HIS A 142 -16.48 -5.78 14.97
CA HIS A 142 -17.71 -5.95 15.76
C HIS A 142 -18.53 -7.19 15.37
N ALA A 143 -18.54 -7.60 14.10
CA ALA A 143 -19.21 -8.84 13.71
C ALA A 143 -18.26 -10.06 13.75
N GLY A 144 -16.95 -9.85 13.82
CA GLY A 144 -15.94 -10.90 13.86
C GLY A 144 -15.73 -11.59 12.52
N CYS A 145 -16.13 -10.95 11.42
CA CYS A 145 -15.91 -11.47 10.08
C CYS A 145 -14.39 -11.42 9.73
N ARG A 146 -13.92 -12.44 9.02
CA ARG A 146 -12.53 -12.54 8.55
C ARG A 146 -12.50 -13.08 7.13
N TRP A 147 -11.54 -12.62 6.35
CA TRP A 147 -11.25 -13.08 4.99
C TRP A 147 -9.77 -13.45 4.91
N TYR A 148 -9.47 -14.75 5.06
CA TYR A 148 -8.10 -15.26 5.11
C TYR A 148 -7.56 -15.60 3.71
N ALA A 149 -8.45 -16.02 2.81
CA ALA A 149 -8.18 -16.28 1.40
C ALA A 149 -9.43 -15.96 0.56
N SER A 150 -9.30 -15.91 -0.75
CA SER A 150 -10.45 -15.65 -1.63
C SER A 150 -11.54 -16.72 -1.53
N TRP A 151 -11.19 -17.93 -1.16
CA TRP A 151 -12.06 -19.08 -0.95
C TRP A 151 -12.38 -19.37 0.52
N HIS A 152 -11.73 -18.69 1.45
CA HIS A 152 -11.90 -18.93 2.89
C HIS A 152 -12.23 -17.64 3.64
N ALA A 153 -13.51 -17.50 3.94
CA ALA A 153 -14.03 -16.41 4.77
C ALA A 153 -14.77 -17.00 5.97
N ARG A 154 -14.59 -16.40 7.13
CA ARG A 154 -15.29 -16.76 8.36
C ARG A 154 -16.10 -15.59 8.87
N CYS A 155 -17.38 -15.79 9.12
CA CYS A 155 -18.24 -14.83 9.81
C CYS A 155 -19.02 -15.64 10.88
N PRO A 156 -18.49 -15.68 12.14
CA PRO A 156 -19.03 -16.58 13.16
C PRO A 156 -20.46 -16.16 13.55
N PRO A 157 -21.35 -17.15 13.82
CA PRO A 157 -22.68 -16.84 14.34
C PRO A 157 -22.58 -16.09 15.67
N ARG A 158 -23.35 -15.01 15.80
CA ARG A 158 -23.41 -14.16 16.98
C ARG A 158 -24.85 -14.05 17.49
N ALA A 159 -25.03 -13.94 18.84
CA ALA A 159 -26.32 -13.59 19.41
C ALA A 159 -26.74 -12.18 19.00
N GLN A 160 -25.76 -11.26 18.95
CA GLN A 160 -25.95 -9.89 18.48
C GLN A 160 -24.65 -9.33 17.90
N VAL A 161 -24.76 -8.32 17.06
CA VAL A 161 -23.67 -7.41 16.67
C VAL A 161 -24.00 -6.05 17.25
N ALA A 162 -23.11 -5.56 18.08
CA ALA A 162 -23.25 -4.27 18.76
C ALA A 162 -21.95 -3.46 18.66
N VAL A 163 -22.06 -2.16 18.86
CA VAL A 163 -20.93 -1.23 18.96
C VAL A 163 -21.05 -0.40 20.25
N PRO A 164 -19.94 0.05 20.86
CA PRO A 164 -19.98 0.99 21.98
C PRO A 164 -20.75 2.26 21.62
N ASP A 165 -21.53 2.80 22.56
CA ASP A 165 -22.31 4.04 22.33
C ASP A 165 -21.41 5.30 22.27
N ASP A 166 -20.17 5.19 22.71
CA ASP A 166 -19.11 6.21 22.63
C ASP A 166 -18.08 5.93 21.50
N LEU A 167 -18.37 4.98 20.58
CA LEU A 167 -17.46 4.65 19.49
C LEU A 167 -17.07 5.90 18.70
N ALA A 168 -15.76 6.13 18.58
CA ALA A 168 -15.17 7.26 17.85
C ALA A 168 -13.79 6.86 17.27
N GLU A 169 -13.80 5.90 16.36
CA GLU A 169 -12.60 5.32 15.76
C GLU A 169 -12.26 5.99 14.43
N THR A 170 -11.00 6.37 14.23
CA THR A 170 -10.47 6.88 12.96
C THR A 170 -9.29 6.04 12.53
N GLN A 171 -9.30 5.58 11.28
CA GLN A 171 -8.17 4.87 10.67
C GLN A 171 -7.77 5.53 9.36
N VAL A 172 -6.44 5.66 9.17
CA VAL A 172 -5.80 6.08 7.92
C VAL A 172 -4.66 5.09 7.67
N PRO A 173 -4.51 4.59 6.44
CA PRO A 173 -3.45 3.63 6.14
C PRO A 173 -2.06 4.26 6.26
N ALA A 174 -1.09 3.45 6.69
CA ALA A 174 0.31 3.88 6.80
C ALA A 174 0.96 4.12 5.43
N PHE A 175 0.52 3.39 4.41
CA PHE A 175 1.02 3.53 3.04
C PHE A 175 -0.12 3.89 2.08
N ALA A 176 0.16 4.82 1.17
CA ALA A 176 -0.80 5.28 0.17
C ALA A 176 -1.11 4.17 -0.84
N MET A 177 -0.09 3.52 -1.42
CA MET A 177 -0.23 2.33 -2.24
C MET A 177 0.11 1.08 -1.44
N ARG A 178 -0.75 0.08 -1.52
CA ARG A 178 -0.62 -1.19 -0.80
C ARG A 178 -0.88 -2.34 -1.76
N GLU A 179 0.21 -2.99 -2.16
CA GLU A 179 0.15 -4.09 -3.12
C GLU A 179 0.94 -5.31 -2.63
N PRO A 180 0.34 -6.19 -1.82
CA PRO A 180 0.89 -7.53 -1.60
C PRO A 180 0.72 -8.34 -2.89
N TYR A 181 1.80 -8.43 -3.67
CA TYR A 181 1.78 -9.02 -5.00
C TYR A 181 1.90 -10.55 -4.91
N TRP A 182 0.84 -11.16 -4.40
CA TRP A 182 0.67 -12.59 -4.23
C TRP A 182 -0.51 -13.08 -5.04
N TYR A 183 -0.44 -14.31 -5.57
CA TYR A 183 -1.39 -14.84 -6.55
C TYR A 183 -2.86 -14.62 -6.17
N ASP A 184 -3.24 -14.99 -4.94
CA ASP A 184 -4.65 -14.92 -4.52
C ASP A 184 -5.20 -13.49 -4.48
N VAL A 185 -4.39 -12.53 -4.02
CA VAL A 185 -4.75 -11.10 -4.01
C VAL A 185 -4.84 -10.55 -5.44
N LEU A 186 -3.93 -10.98 -6.31
CA LEU A 186 -3.89 -10.52 -7.71
C LEU A 186 -5.09 -11.02 -8.51
N GLU A 187 -5.48 -12.27 -8.34
CA GLU A 187 -6.52 -12.87 -9.17
C GLU A 187 -7.95 -12.56 -8.67
N HIS A 188 -8.12 -12.15 -7.39
CA HIS A 188 -9.43 -12.00 -6.76
C HIS A 188 -9.68 -10.56 -6.23
N PRO A 189 -10.22 -9.65 -7.06
CA PRO A 189 -10.40 -8.23 -6.70
C PRO A 189 -11.31 -8.00 -5.49
N ALA A 190 -12.34 -8.81 -5.29
CA ALA A 190 -13.20 -8.73 -4.11
C ALA A 190 -12.43 -9.07 -2.83
N PHE A 191 -11.55 -10.06 -2.87
CA PHE A 191 -10.67 -10.40 -1.75
C PHE A 191 -9.66 -9.29 -1.47
N ALA A 192 -9.02 -8.76 -2.52
CA ALA A 192 -8.11 -7.61 -2.39
C ALA A 192 -8.79 -6.42 -1.69
N ALA A 193 -10.04 -6.07 -2.09
CA ALA A 193 -10.80 -4.99 -1.46
C ALA A 193 -11.09 -5.26 0.03
N ARG A 194 -11.46 -6.48 0.40
CA ARG A 194 -11.68 -6.90 1.80
C ARG A 194 -10.42 -6.81 2.65
N LEU A 195 -9.26 -6.99 2.04
CA LEU A 195 -7.95 -6.75 2.67
C LEU A 195 -7.51 -5.27 2.63
N ARG A 196 -8.32 -4.37 2.09
CA ARG A 196 -8.03 -2.92 1.90
C ARG A 196 -6.81 -2.67 1.02
N VAL A 197 -6.56 -3.58 0.07
CA VAL A 197 -5.57 -3.42 -1.00
C VAL A 197 -6.15 -2.49 -2.06
N ASN A 198 -5.34 -1.54 -2.55
CA ASN A 198 -5.77 -0.51 -3.50
C ASN A 198 -4.92 -0.44 -4.77
N SER A 199 -4.02 -1.40 -4.96
CA SER A 199 -3.25 -1.57 -6.19
C SER A 199 -3.16 -3.04 -6.56
N ARG A 200 -3.16 -3.32 -7.86
CA ARG A 200 -3.01 -4.65 -8.47
C ARG A 200 -2.18 -4.56 -9.75
N SER A 201 -1.15 -3.71 -9.74
CA SER A 201 -0.27 -3.45 -10.89
C SER A 201 -1.07 -3.16 -12.16
N TRP A 202 -0.91 -3.99 -13.18
CA TRP A 202 -1.61 -3.88 -14.49
C TRP A 202 -2.99 -4.56 -14.52
N ARG A 203 -3.42 -5.22 -13.45
CA ARG A 203 -4.75 -5.84 -13.36
C ARG A 203 -5.81 -4.76 -13.17
N THR A 204 -6.94 -4.92 -13.81
CA THR A 204 -8.09 -4.04 -13.58
C THR A 204 -8.72 -4.32 -12.22
N MET A 205 -9.18 -3.27 -11.57
CA MET A 205 -10.00 -3.34 -10.35
C MET A 205 -11.27 -2.53 -10.60
N ASP A 206 -12.41 -3.20 -10.56
CA ASP A 206 -13.71 -2.58 -10.79
C ASP A 206 -13.98 -1.46 -9.79
N ALA A 207 -14.69 -0.42 -10.22
CA ALA A 207 -15.04 0.72 -9.39
C ALA A 207 -15.82 0.33 -8.11
N ARG A 208 -16.62 -0.76 -8.14
CA ARG A 208 -17.31 -1.29 -6.95
C ARG A 208 -16.33 -1.76 -5.85
N TYR A 209 -15.11 -2.14 -6.21
CA TYR A 209 -14.03 -2.52 -5.28
C TYR A 209 -13.09 -1.36 -4.95
N GLY A 210 -13.41 -0.14 -5.40
CA GLY A 210 -12.64 1.06 -5.17
C GLY A 210 -11.69 1.47 -6.31
N GLY A 211 -11.66 0.71 -7.40
CA GLY A 211 -10.78 0.97 -8.55
C GLY A 211 -9.29 0.74 -8.24
N ASN A 212 -8.43 1.01 -9.23
CA ASN A 212 -6.97 0.96 -9.09
C ASN A 212 -6.37 2.37 -9.28
N PRO A 213 -6.22 3.15 -8.19
CA PRO A 213 -5.71 4.53 -8.27
C PRO A 213 -4.21 4.62 -8.59
N PHE A 214 -3.47 3.52 -8.45
CA PHE A 214 -2.02 3.46 -8.66
C PHE A 214 -1.67 2.70 -9.95
N ARG A 215 -2.52 2.83 -10.97
CA ARG A 215 -2.33 2.15 -12.24
C ARG A 215 -1.17 2.75 -13.03
N PHE A 216 -0.36 1.87 -13.62
CA PHE A 216 0.62 2.21 -14.64
C PHE A 216 -0.04 2.31 -16.02
N GLY A 217 0.28 3.36 -16.76
CA GLY A 217 -0.34 3.70 -18.03
C GLY A 217 0.54 3.53 -19.25
N GLY A 218 -0.08 3.77 -20.39
CA GLY A 218 0.61 3.81 -21.67
C GLY A 218 1.03 2.46 -22.24
N GLY A 219 0.64 1.34 -21.61
CA GLY A 219 0.97 0.00 -22.07
C GLY A 219 2.45 -0.36 -21.98
N LEU A 220 3.24 0.38 -21.16
CA LEU A 220 4.67 0.11 -20.95
C LEU A 220 4.93 -0.91 -19.84
N GLY A 221 3.95 -1.11 -18.93
CA GLY A 221 4.17 -1.80 -17.68
C GLY A 221 4.79 -0.88 -16.60
N SER A 222 5.17 -1.49 -15.48
CA SER A 222 5.72 -0.79 -14.32
C SER A 222 7.25 -0.74 -14.29
N CYS A 223 7.95 -1.43 -15.19
CA CYS A 223 9.42 -1.56 -15.15
C CYS A 223 9.99 -1.95 -16.52
N HIS A 224 11.32 -1.83 -16.66
CA HIS A 224 12.09 -2.31 -17.83
C HIS A 224 11.59 -1.76 -19.18
N THR A 225 11.33 -0.44 -19.22
CA THR A 225 10.63 0.18 -20.35
C THR A 225 11.54 0.64 -21.50
N PHE A 226 12.86 0.66 -21.32
CA PHE A 226 13.79 1.21 -22.31
C PHE A 226 13.71 0.52 -23.68
N ASN A 227 13.66 -0.81 -23.72
CA ASN A 227 13.51 -1.53 -24.98
C ASN A 227 12.16 -1.30 -25.67
N ALA A 228 11.11 -1.01 -24.90
CA ALA A 228 9.80 -0.64 -25.48
C ALA A 228 9.75 0.82 -25.95
N LEU A 229 10.59 1.68 -25.38
CA LEU A 229 10.72 3.09 -25.76
C LEU A 229 11.71 3.30 -26.91
N VAL A 230 12.82 2.56 -26.93
CA VAL A 230 13.83 2.60 -28.01
C VAL A 230 14.21 1.16 -28.38
N PRO A 231 13.41 0.47 -29.21
CA PRO A 231 13.67 -0.92 -29.56
C PRO A 231 15.00 -1.08 -30.31
N PRO A 232 15.89 -1.99 -29.88
CA PRO A 232 17.18 -2.20 -30.55
C PRO A 232 17.07 -2.63 -32.01
N ASP A 233 16.02 -3.38 -32.37
CA ASP A 233 15.80 -3.84 -33.74
C ASP A 233 15.35 -2.72 -34.71
N GLU A 234 14.77 -1.64 -34.13
CA GLU A 234 14.38 -0.46 -34.92
C GLU A 234 15.55 0.51 -35.16
N PHE A 235 16.45 0.64 -34.14
CA PHE A 235 17.41 1.75 -34.11
C PHE A 235 18.86 1.32 -34.23
N PHE A 236 19.25 0.14 -33.79
CA PHE A 236 20.68 -0.16 -33.59
C PHE A 236 21.52 -0.11 -34.87
N ASP A 237 20.99 -0.64 -35.96
CA ASP A 237 21.77 -0.76 -37.20
C ASP A 237 22.08 0.61 -37.83
N ALA A 238 21.19 1.60 -37.63
CA ALA A 238 21.37 2.97 -38.10
C ALA A 238 22.00 3.90 -37.04
N HIS A 239 21.73 3.62 -35.77
CA HIS A 239 22.06 4.47 -34.62
C HIS A 239 22.62 3.65 -33.46
N PRO A 240 23.76 2.96 -33.61
CA PRO A 240 24.36 2.19 -32.53
C PRO A 240 24.72 3.06 -31.30
N GLU A 241 24.96 4.36 -31.50
CA GLU A 241 25.27 5.32 -30.43
C GLU A 241 24.12 5.57 -29.44
N TYR A 242 22.90 5.12 -29.73
CA TYR A 242 21.76 5.18 -28.80
C TYR A 242 21.85 4.15 -27.68
N PHE A 243 22.67 3.13 -27.84
CA PHE A 243 22.81 1.99 -26.93
C PHE A 243 24.12 2.03 -26.16
N SER A 244 24.24 1.19 -25.14
CA SER A 244 25.40 1.16 -24.27
C SER A 244 26.72 0.95 -25.02
N PHE A 245 27.75 1.71 -24.59
CA PHE A 245 29.11 1.50 -24.99
C PHE A 245 29.85 0.70 -23.92
N GLU A 246 30.31 -0.50 -24.28
CA GLU A 246 31.03 -1.41 -23.38
C GLU A 246 32.18 -2.05 -24.16
N ASP A 247 33.30 -2.23 -23.49
CA ASP A 247 34.49 -2.92 -24.01
C ASP A 247 34.92 -2.42 -25.42
N GLY A 248 34.85 -1.10 -25.62
CA GLY A 248 35.28 -0.45 -26.86
C GLY A 248 34.27 -0.48 -28.01
N ARG A 249 33.02 -0.96 -27.80
CA ARG A 249 32.01 -1.06 -28.84
C ARG A 249 30.62 -0.73 -28.33
N ARG A 250 29.71 -0.40 -29.24
CA ARG A 250 28.26 -0.33 -28.97
C ARG A 250 27.66 -1.73 -28.99
N VAL A 251 26.72 -1.98 -28.06
CA VAL A 251 26.13 -3.30 -27.84
C VAL A 251 24.63 -3.25 -28.14
N LYS A 252 24.16 -4.13 -29.04
CA LYS A 252 22.75 -4.22 -29.39
C LYS A 252 21.94 -4.91 -28.29
N TYR A 253 22.44 -6.05 -27.79
CA TYR A 253 21.74 -6.87 -26.80
C TYR A 253 22.71 -7.84 -26.08
N PRO A 254 22.59 -8.02 -24.76
CA PRO A 254 21.81 -7.19 -23.83
C PRO A 254 22.42 -5.79 -23.67
N SER A 255 21.60 -4.74 -23.57
CA SER A 255 22.07 -3.36 -23.54
C SER A 255 21.12 -2.44 -22.77
N GLN A 256 21.64 -1.36 -22.23
CA GLN A 256 20.87 -0.21 -21.80
C GLN A 256 20.92 0.89 -22.86
N LEU A 257 20.25 2.01 -22.62
CA LEU A 257 20.35 3.20 -23.49
C LEU A 257 21.55 4.07 -23.07
N CYS A 258 22.08 4.82 -24.02
CA CYS A 258 23.03 5.89 -23.76
C CYS A 258 22.26 7.14 -23.30
N LEU A 259 22.11 7.32 -21.99
CA LEU A 259 21.23 8.36 -21.41
C LEU A 259 21.77 9.79 -21.53
N THR A 260 23.02 9.96 -21.99
CA THR A 260 23.60 11.27 -22.33
C THR A 260 23.42 11.63 -23.80
N ASN A 261 22.83 10.74 -24.61
CA ASN A 261 22.56 11.01 -26.02
C ASN A 261 21.27 11.83 -26.16
N PRO A 262 21.31 13.03 -26.79
CA PRO A 262 20.15 13.92 -26.90
C PRO A 262 19.02 13.37 -27.78
N ASP A 263 19.34 12.57 -28.79
CA ASP A 263 18.31 11.94 -29.65
C ASP A 263 17.55 10.87 -28.88
N VAL A 264 18.23 10.08 -28.02
CA VAL A 264 17.57 9.13 -27.14
C VAL A 264 16.60 9.85 -26.20
N LEU A 265 17.01 10.98 -25.61
CA LEU A 265 16.12 11.79 -24.78
C LEU A 265 14.90 12.28 -25.54
N ARG A 266 15.08 12.79 -26.75
CA ARG A 266 13.99 13.26 -27.61
C ARG A 266 13.03 12.13 -27.93
N ILE A 267 13.52 10.98 -28.40
CA ILE A 267 12.70 9.80 -28.78
C ILE A 267 11.90 9.29 -27.59
N VAL A 268 12.55 9.12 -26.42
CA VAL A 268 11.89 8.66 -25.21
C VAL A 268 10.79 9.64 -24.80
N THR A 269 11.09 10.94 -24.79
CA THR A 269 10.12 11.98 -24.42
C THR A 269 8.89 11.97 -25.35
N GLU A 270 9.10 11.93 -26.66
CA GLU A 270 8.02 11.88 -27.66
C GLU A 270 7.14 10.63 -27.49
N ARG A 271 7.77 9.47 -27.24
CA ARG A 271 7.06 8.20 -27.06
C ARG A 271 6.31 8.14 -25.73
N VAL A 272 6.86 8.68 -24.65
CA VAL A 272 6.16 8.80 -23.36
C VAL A 272 4.93 9.70 -23.50
N LEU A 273 5.08 10.91 -24.06
CA LEU A 273 3.96 11.82 -24.31
C LEU A 273 2.87 11.17 -25.17
N ALA A 274 3.24 10.49 -26.26
CA ALA A 274 2.30 9.79 -27.12
C ALA A 274 1.50 8.69 -26.37
N ARG A 275 2.14 8.02 -25.40
CA ARG A 275 1.51 7.00 -24.57
C ARG A 275 0.59 7.59 -23.51
N ILE A 276 0.98 8.70 -22.88
CA ILE A 276 0.13 9.44 -21.94
C ILE A 276 -1.13 9.94 -22.66
N ARG A 277 -1.01 10.49 -23.87
CA ARG A 277 -2.18 10.93 -24.67
C ARG A 277 -3.17 9.81 -24.96
N LYS A 278 -2.70 8.57 -25.12
CA LYS A 278 -3.56 7.39 -25.33
C LYS A 278 -4.22 6.89 -24.06
N ASP A 279 -3.63 7.12 -22.89
CA ASP A 279 -4.10 6.64 -21.60
C ASP A 279 -3.82 7.67 -20.47
N PRO A 280 -4.50 8.85 -20.50
CA PRO A 280 -4.21 9.94 -19.58
C PRO A 280 -4.73 9.71 -18.15
N GLY A 281 -5.52 8.66 -17.94
CA GLY A 281 -6.12 8.35 -16.63
C GLY A 281 -5.25 7.49 -15.71
N ALA A 282 -4.01 7.16 -16.09
CA ALA A 282 -3.08 6.48 -15.21
C ALA A 282 -2.32 7.47 -14.33
N LYS A 283 -1.84 6.99 -13.19
CA LYS A 283 -1.05 7.81 -12.27
C LYS A 283 0.43 7.77 -12.61
N PHE A 284 0.96 6.58 -12.96
CA PHE A 284 2.38 6.35 -13.20
C PHE A 284 2.65 5.99 -14.67
N TYR A 285 3.77 6.50 -15.18
CA TYR A 285 4.33 6.13 -16.48
C TYR A 285 5.80 5.78 -16.31
N GLY A 286 6.15 4.51 -16.56
CA GLY A 286 7.49 3.99 -16.32
C GLY A 286 8.50 4.49 -17.36
N VAL A 287 9.63 5.02 -16.90
CA VAL A 287 10.82 5.33 -17.69
C VAL A 287 12.02 4.73 -16.97
N SER A 288 12.31 3.46 -17.23
CA SER A 288 13.23 2.68 -16.42
C SER A 288 14.11 1.75 -17.24
N GLN A 289 15.26 1.42 -16.67
CA GLN A 289 16.26 0.52 -17.24
C GLN A 289 15.74 -0.88 -17.51
N ASN A 290 16.36 -1.56 -18.49
CA ASN A 290 16.13 -2.98 -18.76
C ASN A 290 16.68 -3.87 -17.62
N ASP A 291 16.24 -5.13 -17.57
CA ASP A 291 16.58 -6.08 -16.49
C ASP A 291 17.95 -6.74 -16.69
N TRP A 292 18.98 -5.91 -16.82
CA TRP A 292 20.40 -6.32 -16.86
C TRP A 292 21.33 -5.17 -16.51
N LEU A 293 22.59 -5.49 -16.23
CA LEU A 293 23.60 -4.51 -15.81
C LEU A 293 24.05 -3.61 -16.97
N HIS A 294 24.57 -4.08 -17.99
CA HIS A 294 25.07 -3.52 -19.26
C HIS A 294 24.83 -2.00 -19.50
N TYR A 295 25.13 -1.15 -18.51
CA TYR A 295 24.96 0.30 -18.58
C TYR A 295 26.02 0.95 -19.49
N CYS A 296 25.72 2.10 -20.07
CA CYS A 296 26.63 2.80 -20.98
C CYS A 296 27.86 3.35 -20.26
N ARG A 297 29.05 3.00 -20.77
CA ARG A 297 30.37 3.45 -20.26
C ARG A 297 31.06 4.40 -21.22
N CYS A 298 30.34 5.07 -22.13
CA CYS A 298 30.94 6.13 -22.96
C CYS A 298 31.42 7.30 -22.07
N ASP A 299 32.32 8.12 -22.58
CA ASP A 299 32.96 9.19 -21.82
C ASP A 299 31.96 10.16 -21.19
N ALA A 300 30.89 10.50 -21.90
CA ALA A 300 29.85 11.38 -21.39
C ALA A 300 29.05 10.76 -20.25
N CYS A 301 28.64 9.49 -20.35
CA CYS A 301 27.94 8.80 -19.25
C CYS A 301 28.85 8.62 -18.04
N ARG A 302 30.10 8.20 -18.27
CA ARG A 302 31.10 8.03 -17.20
C ARG A 302 31.35 9.33 -16.45
N ALA A 303 31.52 10.45 -17.16
CA ALA A 303 31.75 11.76 -16.52
C ALA A 303 30.60 12.17 -15.59
N VAL A 304 29.34 11.90 -15.98
CA VAL A 304 28.17 12.14 -15.13
C VAL A 304 28.17 11.22 -13.92
N ASP A 305 28.41 9.92 -14.11
CA ASP A 305 28.43 8.93 -13.03
C ASP A 305 29.53 9.22 -12.00
N GLU A 306 30.72 9.66 -12.44
CA GLU A 306 31.82 10.09 -11.56
C GLU A 306 31.45 11.35 -10.78
N GLU A 307 30.85 12.33 -11.44
CA GLU A 307 30.38 13.57 -10.81
C GLU A 307 29.32 13.30 -9.74
N GLU A 308 28.38 12.41 -10.00
CA GLU A 308 27.28 12.04 -9.11
C GLU A 308 27.67 10.95 -8.09
N GLY A 309 28.79 10.25 -8.31
CA GLY A 309 29.25 9.14 -7.47
C GLY A 309 28.30 7.94 -7.49
N SER A 310 27.48 7.84 -8.53
CA SER A 310 26.48 6.80 -8.75
C SER A 310 25.96 6.82 -10.18
N HIS A 311 25.68 5.65 -10.74
CA HIS A 311 24.99 5.50 -12.03
C HIS A 311 23.55 6.03 -12.01
N ALA A 312 22.93 6.15 -10.83
CA ALA A 312 21.64 6.82 -10.69
C ALA A 312 21.69 8.29 -11.10
N GLY A 313 22.86 8.93 -11.09
CA GLY A 313 23.03 10.31 -11.53
C GLY A 313 22.65 10.50 -12.99
N THR A 314 23.18 9.67 -13.88
CA THR A 314 22.81 9.68 -15.30
C THR A 314 21.32 9.37 -15.51
N MET A 315 20.78 8.38 -14.77
CA MET A 315 19.36 8.03 -14.81
C MET A 315 18.47 9.19 -14.36
N VAL A 316 18.74 9.79 -13.21
CA VAL A 316 17.92 10.89 -12.65
C VAL A 316 17.95 12.12 -13.53
N ARG A 317 19.12 12.51 -14.09
CA ARG A 317 19.22 13.62 -15.05
C ARG A 317 18.34 13.38 -16.28
N PHE A 318 18.38 12.18 -16.83
CA PHE A 318 17.59 11.80 -17.99
C PHE A 318 16.08 11.80 -17.69
N VAL A 319 15.66 11.14 -16.61
CA VAL A 319 14.25 11.04 -16.24
C VAL A 319 13.67 12.41 -15.84
N ASN A 320 14.46 13.27 -15.16
CA ASN A 320 14.07 14.63 -14.88
C ASN A 320 13.75 15.43 -16.15
N ALA A 321 14.57 15.28 -17.20
CA ALA A 321 14.34 15.97 -18.47
C ALA A 321 13.07 15.46 -19.17
N VAL A 322 12.79 14.16 -19.14
CA VAL A 322 11.52 13.59 -19.63
C VAL A 322 10.35 14.13 -18.81
N ALA A 323 10.45 14.11 -17.48
CA ALA A 323 9.40 14.57 -16.57
C ALA A 323 9.10 16.08 -16.71
N GLU A 324 10.12 16.90 -17.00
CA GLU A 324 9.96 18.32 -17.32
C GLU A 324 9.14 18.57 -18.58
N ALA A 325 9.39 17.76 -19.61
CA ALA A 325 8.62 17.86 -20.84
C ALA A 325 7.17 17.39 -20.66
N VAL A 326 6.97 16.31 -19.89
CA VAL A 326 5.65 15.76 -19.59
C VAL A 326 4.80 16.72 -18.78
N GLU A 327 5.36 17.39 -17.77
CA GLU A 327 4.65 18.33 -16.90
C GLU A 327 3.98 19.48 -17.66
N LYS A 328 4.57 19.92 -18.77
CA LYS A 328 4.03 21.02 -19.61
C LYS A 328 2.66 20.69 -20.21
N GLU A 329 2.38 19.41 -20.45
CA GLU A 329 1.14 18.93 -21.07
C GLU A 329 0.27 18.17 -20.04
N PHE A 330 0.90 17.45 -19.11
CA PHE A 330 0.24 16.58 -18.11
C PHE A 330 0.80 16.86 -16.70
N PRO A 331 0.37 17.92 -16.03
CA PRO A 331 0.96 18.35 -14.76
C PRO A 331 0.77 17.36 -13.60
N ASP A 332 -0.25 16.49 -13.68
CA ASP A 332 -0.55 15.51 -12.64
C ASP A 332 0.09 14.12 -12.92
N ALA A 333 0.73 13.93 -14.08
CA ALA A 333 1.37 12.68 -14.44
C ALA A 333 2.69 12.48 -13.70
N LEU A 334 2.86 11.31 -13.11
CA LEU A 334 4.09 10.93 -12.42
C LEU A 334 4.94 10.01 -13.30
N ILE A 335 6.23 10.32 -13.41
CA ILE A 335 7.20 9.49 -14.11
C ILE A 335 7.91 8.60 -13.08
N GLU A 336 7.65 7.31 -13.16
CA GLU A 336 8.32 6.32 -12.32
C GLU A 336 9.63 5.89 -12.96
N THR A 337 10.66 5.67 -12.12
CA THR A 337 11.93 5.10 -12.54
C THR A 337 12.49 4.15 -11.47
N LEU A 338 13.22 3.12 -11.91
CA LEU A 338 13.82 2.16 -11.00
C LEU A 338 15.11 2.70 -10.36
N ALA A 339 15.22 2.56 -9.05
CA ALA A 339 16.47 2.57 -8.29
C ALA A 339 16.83 1.10 -7.98
N TYR A 340 17.46 0.43 -8.93
CA TYR A 340 17.58 -1.02 -9.01
C TYR A 340 18.97 -1.44 -9.48
N GLN A 341 19.59 -2.38 -8.76
CA GLN A 341 20.93 -2.86 -9.06
C GLN A 341 21.92 -1.69 -9.20
N TYR A 342 22.50 -1.45 -10.37
CA TYR A 342 23.51 -0.43 -10.62
C TYR A 342 23.03 1.02 -10.39
N THR A 343 21.72 1.28 -10.39
CA THR A 343 21.12 2.59 -10.09
C THR A 343 20.56 2.68 -8.66
N ARG A 344 20.72 1.67 -7.80
CA ARG A 344 20.15 1.66 -6.44
C ARG A 344 20.72 2.76 -5.55
N LYS A 345 22.04 3.00 -5.63
CA LYS A 345 22.72 4.05 -4.88
C LYS A 345 22.27 5.44 -5.36
N PRO A 346 21.78 6.34 -4.49
CA PRO A 346 21.32 7.66 -4.91
C PRO A 346 22.45 8.57 -5.41
N PRO A 347 22.18 9.53 -6.32
CA PRO A 347 23.17 10.49 -6.79
C PRO A 347 23.50 11.53 -5.72
N LYS A 348 24.71 12.10 -5.78
CA LYS A 348 25.20 13.10 -4.81
C LYS A 348 24.63 14.50 -5.03
N LYS A 349 24.50 14.92 -6.29
CA LYS A 349 24.22 16.31 -6.67
C LYS A 349 22.83 16.51 -7.22
N THR A 350 22.43 15.71 -8.20
CA THR A 350 21.15 15.88 -8.90
C THR A 350 19.98 15.47 -7.99
N ARG A 351 18.98 16.35 -7.88
CA ARG A 351 17.73 16.11 -7.15
C ARG A 351 16.63 15.65 -8.11
N LEU A 352 15.71 14.86 -7.59
CA LEU A 352 14.51 14.49 -8.32
C LEU A 352 13.57 15.69 -8.48
N ARG A 353 12.90 15.76 -9.63
CA ARG A 353 11.75 16.65 -9.80
C ARG A 353 10.57 16.11 -8.96
N HIS A 354 9.65 17.01 -8.60
CA HIS A 354 8.47 16.65 -7.79
C HIS A 354 7.54 15.62 -8.46
N ASN A 355 7.59 15.51 -9.79
CA ASN A 355 6.80 14.55 -10.57
C ASN A 355 7.61 13.31 -11.01
N VAL A 356 8.76 13.05 -10.37
CA VAL A 356 9.56 11.81 -10.54
C VAL A 356 9.47 10.95 -9.28
N VAL A 357 9.09 9.69 -9.45
CA VAL A 357 8.93 8.72 -8.36
C VAL A 357 9.99 7.63 -8.50
N PRO A 358 11.00 7.58 -7.63
CA PRO A 358 11.97 6.50 -7.62
C PRO A 358 11.35 5.25 -6.97
N CYS A 359 11.44 4.11 -7.66
CA CYS A 359 11.10 2.80 -7.13
C CYS A 359 12.36 2.10 -6.66
N LEU A 360 12.59 2.09 -5.35
CA LEU A 360 13.76 1.48 -4.71
C LEU A 360 13.53 -0.01 -4.48
N CYS A 361 14.39 -0.84 -5.06
CA CYS A 361 14.26 -2.30 -5.07
C CYS A 361 15.18 -2.97 -4.04
N THR A 362 14.68 -4.02 -3.35
CA THR A 362 15.43 -4.79 -2.33
C THR A 362 16.04 -6.08 -2.87
N ILE A 363 16.18 -6.24 -4.21
CA ILE A 363 16.54 -7.53 -4.85
C ILE A 363 17.86 -8.15 -4.33
N GLU A 364 18.85 -7.32 -3.97
CA GLU A 364 20.15 -7.80 -3.49
C GLU A 364 20.16 -8.08 -1.98
N CYS A 365 19.08 -7.72 -1.27
CA CYS A 365 19.00 -7.86 0.18
C CYS A 365 18.77 -9.31 0.62
N ASP A 366 19.04 -9.61 1.89
CA ASP A 366 18.60 -10.82 2.56
C ASP A 366 17.13 -10.65 2.98
N PHE A 367 16.22 -11.32 2.30
CA PHE A 367 14.77 -11.24 2.53
C PHE A 367 14.32 -11.98 3.80
N ALA A 368 15.19 -12.81 4.40
CA ALA A 368 14.85 -13.59 5.58
C ALA A 368 14.97 -12.79 6.88
N ARG A 369 15.66 -11.65 6.86
CA ARG A 369 15.93 -10.83 8.05
C ARG A 369 15.45 -9.40 7.89
N PRO A 370 15.01 -8.74 8.99
CA PRO A 370 14.65 -7.33 8.94
C PRO A 370 15.81 -6.47 8.45
N LEU A 371 15.54 -5.54 7.54
CA LEU A 371 16.55 -4.67 6.92
C LEU A 371 17.31 -3.82 7.95
N ASP A 372 16.63 -3.34 8.98
CA ASP A 372 17.18 -2.46 10.02
C ASP A 372 18.10 -3.20 11.00
N ALA A 373 17.88 -4.50 11.21
CA ALA A 373 18.59 -5.31 12.20
C ALA A 373 19.65 -6.25 11.60
N SER A 374 19.66 -6.44 10.27
CA SER A 374 20.56 -7.36 9.59
C SER A 374 21.97 -6.78 9.46
N ALA A 375 22.99 -7.61 9.72
CA ALA A 375 24.40 -7.31 9.44
C ALA A 375 24.83 -7.75 8.03
N TYR A 376 23.94 -8.28 7.22
CA TYR A 376 24.21 -8.67 5.84
C TYR A 376 24.64 -7.43 5.02
N PRO A 377 25.77 -7.46 4.29
CA PRO A 377 26.33 -6.25 3.67
C PRO A 377 25.36 -5.50 2.76
N GLU A 378 24.57 -6.21 1.99
CA GLU A 378 23.58 -5.62 1.08
C GLU A 378 22.42 -4.96 1.83
N ASN A 379 22.00 -5.51 2.98
CA ASN A 379 21.03 -4.87 3.85
C ASN A 379 21.61 -3.61 4.51
N VAL A 380 22.89 -3.64 4.87
CA VAL A 380 23.62 -2.45 5.40
C VAL A 380 23.67 -1.36 4.34
N SER A 381 24.11 -1.68 3.12
CA SER A 381 24.17 -0.71 2.03
C SER A 381 22.79 -0.18 1.62
N PHE A 382 21.75 -1.02 1.68
CA PHE A 382 20.38 -0.60 1.41
C PHE A 382 19.87 0.44 2.41
N ARG A 383 20.27 0.35 3.69
CA ARG A 383 19.93 1.38 4.69
C ARG A 383 20.48 2.74 4.34
N ASP A 384 21.71 2.79 3.82
CA ASP A 384 22.33 4.04 3.35
C ASP A 384 21.61 4.57 2.10
N ASP A 385 21.25 3.67 1.18
CA ASP A 385 20.57 4.03 -0.06
C ASP A 385 19.18 4.60 0.21
N ILE A 386 18.33 3.93 1.00
CA ILE A 386 16.99 4.45 1.33
C ILE A 386 17.05 5.77 2.10
N ALA A 387 18.01 5.91 3.03
CA ALA A 387 18.24 7.17 3.72
C ALA A 387 18.70 8.28 2.76
N GLY A 388 19.40 7.95 1.70
CA GLY A 388 19.77 8.88 0.64
C GLY A 388 18.57 9.31 -0.20
N TRP A 389 17.79 8.36 -0.69
CA TRP A 389 16.60 8.62 -1.50
C TRP A 389 15.53 9.37 -0.73
N SER A 390 15.27 9.03 0.55
CA SER A 390 14.27 9.72 1.38
C SER A 390 14.58 11.20 1.65
N ARG A 391 15.84 11.64 1.50
CA ARG A 391 16.20 13.06 1.54
C ARG A 391 15.97 13.80 0.21
N MET A 392 15.67 13.08 -0.86
CA MET A 392 15.55 13.64 -2.21
C MET A 392 14.09 13.79 -2.65
N THR A 393 13.19 13.01 -2.08
CA THR A 393 11.77 13.01 -2.43
C THR A 393 10.92 12.61 -1.23
N ASP A 394 9.69 13.08 -1.20
CA ASP A 394 8.60 12.65 -0.31
C ASP A 394 7.64 11.66 -1.01
N GLN A 395 7.98 11.21 -2.23
CA GLN A 395 7.26 10.25 -3.03
C GLN A 395 8.12 9.00 -3.30
N LEU A 396 8.62 8.36 -2.21
CA LEU A 396 9.44 7.16 -2.32
C LEU A 396 8.55 5.92 -2.43
N TYR A 397 8.74 5.17 -3.49
CA TYR A 397 8.14 3.87 -3.74
C TYR A 397 9.15 2.76 -3.47
N VAL A 398 8.74 1.65 -2.85
CA VAL A 398 9.60 0.49 -2.61
C VAL A 398 9.01 -0.75 -3.27
N TRP A 399 9.87 -1.44 -4.02
CA TRP A 399 9.65 -2.79 -4.51
C TRP A 399 10.38 -3.75 -3.56
N ASP A 400 9.62 -4.37 -2.66
CA ASP A 400 10.14 -5.34 -1.68
C ASP A 400 9.97 -6.77 -2.19
N TYR A 401 10.99 -7.60 -2.02
CA TYR A 401 10.99 -9.00 -2.41
C TYR A 401 10.75 -9.86 -1.17
N THR A 402 9.69 -10.71 -1.18
CA THR A 402 9.13 -11.28 0.04
C THR A 402 9.03 -12.80 0.05
N THR A 403 9.66 -13.48 -0.92
CA THR A 403 9.60 -14.95 -1.05
C THR A 403 10.92 -15.53 -1.56
N ASP A 404 11.05 -16.85 -1.53
CA ASP A 404 12.12 -17.60 -2.20
C ASP A 404 11.76 -17.77 -3.69
N PHE A 405 12.29 -16.91 -4.55
CA PHE A 405 12.00 -16.91 -5.98
C PHE A 405 12.51 -18.15 -6.73
N PRO A 406 13.69 -18.72 -6.41
CA PRO A 406 14.11 -19.99 -6.99
C PRO A 406 13.15 -21.16 -6.72
N ASN A 407 12.46 -21.16 -5.56
CA ASN A 407 11.50 -22.20 -5.23
C ASN A 407 10.44 -21.74 -4.24
N TYR A 408 9.30 -21.29 -4.74
CA TYR A 408 8.19 -20.78 -3.93
C TYR A 408 7.66 -21.76 -2.87
N ALA A 409 7.83 -23.07 -3.07
CA ALA A 409 7.29 -24.09 -2.18
C ALA A 409 8.22 -24.44 -1.00
N LEU A 410 9.49 -24.03 -1.04
CA LEU A 410 10.41 -24.25 0.08
C LEU A 410 10.06 -23.34 1.26
N PRO A 411 10.18 -23.88 2.50
CA PRO A 411 10.01 -23.06 3.70
C PRO A 411 10.95 -21.86 3.73
N PHE A 412 10.38 -20.67 3.86
CA PHE A 412 11.11 -19.42 3.90
C PHE A 412 10.65 -18.55 5.08
N ALA A 413 11.37 -18.68 6.19
CA ALA A 413 10.96 -18.14 7.50
C ALA A 413 11.18 -16.61 7.64
N ASN A 414 10.46 -15.80 6.86
CA ASN A 414 10.60 -14.35 6.85
C ASN A 414 9.41 -13.56 7.41
N VAL A 415 8.41 -14.20 7.99
CA VAL A 415 7.17 -13.54 8.43
C VAL A 415 7.42 -12.32 9.32
N LEU A 416 8.33 -12.44 10.31
CA LEU A 416 8.65 -11.32 11.19
C LEU A 416 9.50 -10.23 10.49
N ALA A 417 10.30 -10.61 9.49
CA ALA A 417 11.04 -9.65 8.68
C ALA A 417 10.10 -8.74 7.89
N LEU A 418 8.98 -9.27 7.38
CA LEU A 418 7.98 -8.48 6.63
C LEU A 418 7.46 -7.29 7.44
N GLN A 419 7.12 -7.49 8.72
CA GLN A 419 6.68 -6.39 9.57
C GLN A 419 7.80 -5.39 9.85
N GLY A 420 9.01 -5.89 10.19
CA GLY A 420 10.18 -5.05 10.43
C GLY A 420 10.49 -4.15 9.26
N ASN A 421 10.49 -4.70 8.05
CA ASN A 421 10.71 -3.96 6.82
C ASN A 421 9.66 -2.87 6.60
N LEU A 422 8.37 -3.16 6.79
CA LEU A 422 7.31 -2.15 6.64
C LEU A 422 7.44 -1.01 7.67
N LYS A 423 7.81 -1.30 8.92
CA LYS A 423 8.13 -0.26 9.91
C LYS A 423 9.31 0.60 9.48
N PHE A 424 10.36 -0.05 8.98
CA PHE A 424 11.56 0.60 8.49
C PHE A 424 11.25 1.49 7.28
N PHE A 425 10.48 1.02 6.30
CA PHE A 425 10.06 1.81 5.14
C PHE A 425 9.23 3.04 5.54
N ARG A 426 8.25 2.86 6.45
CA ARG A 426 7.46 3.98 6.98
C ARG A 426 8.35 5.04 7.67
N ALA A 427 9.33 4.62 8.45
CA ALA A 427 10.25 5.53 9.13
C ALA A 427 11.12 6.34 8.15
N HIS A 428 11.31 5.85 6.92
CA HIS A 428 12.02 6.55 5.84
C HIS A 428 11.08 7.29 4.86
N GLY A 429 9.82 7.48 5.21
CA GLY A 429 8.89 8.27 4.40
C GLY A 429 8.39 7.56 3.13
N VAL A 430 8.55 6.25 3.02
CA VAL A 430 8.00 5.47 1.90
C VAL A 430 6.48 5.58 1.90
N ARG A 431 5.91 5.86 0.74
CA ARG A 431 4.47 6.02 0.55
C ARG A 431 3.81 4.88 -0.22
N GLU A 432 4.53 4.29 -1.15
CA GLU A 432 4.06 3.25 -2.04
C GLU A 432 4.83 1.94 -1.78
N ILE A 433 4.11 0.82 -1.60
CA ILE A 433 4.69 -0.51 -1.39
C ILE A 433 4.13 -1.50 -2.40
N PHE A 434 5.04 -2.13 -3.14
CA PHE A 434 4.82 -3.33 -3.92
C PHE A 434 5.64 -4.46 -3.29
N ALA A 435 4.97 -5.43 -2.66
CA ALA A 435 5.63 -6.54 -1.99
C ALA A 435 5.48 -7.80 -2.83
N GLN A 436 6.50 -8.09 -3.64
CA GLN A 436 6.48 -9.21 -4.56
C GLN A 436 6.67 -10.54 -3.85
N GLY A 437 5.65 -11.40 -3.95
CA GLY A 437 5.67 -12.77 -3.46
C GLY A 437 5.46 -13.81 -4.55
N ALA A 438 4.90 -14.96 -4.19
CA ALA A 438 4.56 -16.02 -5.14
C ALA A 438 3.31 -15.60 -5.95
N TYR A 439 3.51 -14.95 -7.09
CA TYR A 439 2.43 -14.37 -7.90
C TYR A 439 2.01 -15.24 -9.10
N GLN A 440 2.83 -16.22 -9.49
CA GLN A 440 2.59 -17.06 -10.66
C GLN A 440 1.68 -18.25 -10.37
N GLY A 441 1.42 -18.57 -9.09
CA GLY A 441 0.59 -19.71 -8.68
C GLY A 441 0.26 -19.68 -7.19
N ARG A 442 -0.70 -20.52 -6.81
CA ARG A 442 -1.24 -20.57 -5.42
C ARG A 442 -0.28 -21.18 -4.39
N HIS A 443 0.66 -22.00 -4.79
CA HIS A 443 1.41 -22.89 -3.91
C HIS A 443 2.77 -22.32 -3.50
N GLY A 444 2.75 -21.12 -2.91
CA GLY A 444 3.91 -20.55 -2.22
C GLY A 444 3.93 -20.93 -0.74
N ASP A 445 5.11 -20.90 -0.11
CA ASP A 445 5.26 -21.12 1.32
C ASP A 445 4.44 -20.09 2.12
N PHE A 446 3.45 -20.60 2.87
CA PHE A 446 2.49 -19.78 3.62
C PHE A 446 1.91 -18.60 2.84
N ALA A 447 1.60 -18.79 1.54
CA ALA A 447 1.22 -17.73 0.62
C ALA A 447 0.03 -16.91 1.13
N GLU A 448 -1.02 -17.57 1.65
CA GLU A 448 -2.22 -16.93 2.17
C GLU A 448 -1.92 -16.12 3.45
N LEU A 449 -1.15 -16.70 4.36
CA LEU A 449 -0.72 -16.03 5.59
C LEU A 449 0.10 -14.79 5.28
N LYS A 450 1.13 -14.92 4.43
CA LYS A 450 2.03 -13.79 4.09
C LYS A 450 1.28 -12.67 3.37
N ALA A 451 0.42 -13.01 2.42
CA ALA A 451 -0.41 -12.03 1.71
C ALA A 451 -1.36 -11.29 2.66
N TRP A 452 -2.01 -12.03 3.57
CA TRP A 452 -2.93 -11.47 4.56
C TRP A 452 -2.21 -10.58 5.58
N LEU A 453 -1.08 -11.03 6.12
CA LEU A 453 -0.27 -10.25 7.06
C LEU A 453 0.29 -8.98 6.41
N LEU A 454 0.83 -9.07 5.19
CA LEU A 454 1.31 -7.91 4.43
C LEU A 454 0.20 -6.87 4.26
N ALA A 455 -1.00 -7.28 3.87
CA ALA A 455 -2.13 -6.36 3.73
C ALA A 455 -2.49 -5.67 5.06
N LYS A 456 -2.51 -6.42 6.19
CA LYS A 456 -2.74 -5.87 7.53
C LYS A 456 -1.64 -4.89 7.95
N TRP A 457 -0.38 -5.23 7.76
CA TRP A 457 0.75 -4.38 8.14
C TRP A 457 0.98 -3.21 7.17
N MET A 458 0.62 -3.32 5.90
CA MET A 458 0.60 -2.17 4.99
C MET A 458 -0.48 -1.15 5.38
N TRP A 459 -1.58 -1.62 6.00
CA TRP A 459 -2.56 -0.73 6.60
C TRP A 459 -2.05 -0.11 7.90
N ASN A 460 -1.57 -0.95 8.82
CA ASN A 460 -1.01 -0.52 10.10
C ASN A 460 0.17 -1.43 10.51
N PRO A 461 1.42 -1.04 10.28
CA PRO A 461 2.59 -1.86 10.62
C PRO A 461 2.82 -2.04 12.12
N ASP A 462 2.10 -1.31 12.99
CA ASP A 462 2.22 -1.44 14.44
C ASP A 462 1.34 -2.55 15.03
N LEU A 463 0.49 -3.18 14.22
CA LEU A 463 -0.29 -4.34 14.68
C LEU A 463 0.64 -5.45 15.18
N PRO A 464 0.44 -5.97 16.41
CA PRO A 464 1.33 -6.97 16.99
C PRO A 464 1.22 -8.30 16.21
N PRO A 465 2.35 -8.98 15.92
CA PRO A 465 2.35 -10.20 15.11
C PRO A 465 1.65 -11.38 15.80
N GLY A 466 1.83 -11.55 17.12
CA GLY A 466 1.26 -12.69 17.86
C GLY A 466 -0.26 -12.81 17.67
N PRO A 467 -1.07 -11.79 18.05
CA PRO A 467 -2.51 -11.82 17.84
C PRO A 467 -2.97 -12.03 16.39
N LEU A 468 -2.22 -11.51 15.40
CA LEU A 468 -2.54 -11.73 13.99
C LEU A 468 -2.26 -13.19 13.57
N LEU A 469 -1.15 -13.77 14.03
CA LEU A 469 -0.83 -15.18 13.78
C LEU A 469 -1.88 -16.09 14.45
N ASP A 470 -2.25 -15.83 15.70
CA ASP A 470 -3.28 -16.58 16.42
C ASP A 470 -4.63 -16.50 15.72
N ASP A 471 -5.05 -15.30 15.25
CA ASP A 471 -6.27 -15.08 14.47
C ASP A 471 -6.24 -15.89 13.16
N PHE A 472 -5.12 -15.81 12.42
CA PHE A 472 -5.00 -16.53 11.15
C PHE A 472 -5.01 -18.05 11.36
N PHE A 473 -4.17 -18.59 12.23
CA PHE A 473 -4.09 -20.04 12.45
C PHE A 473 -5.37 -20.63 13.04
N SER A 474 -6.03 -19.95 13.98
CA SER A 474 -7.30 -20.40 14.55
C SER A 474 -8.49 -20.27 13.60
N GLY A 475 -8.39 -19.39 12.61
CA GLY A 475 -9.49 -19.08 11.71
C GLY A 475 -9.37 -19.72 10.34
N TYR A 476 -8.15 -20.00 9.89
CA TYR A 476 -7.88 -20.58 8.57
C TYR A 476 -7.77 -22.12 8.64
N TYR A 477 -7.15 -22.68 9.71
CA TYR A 477 -7.01 -24.13 9.95
C TYR A 477 -7.99 -24.60 11.03
#